data_e2df55c5e10f831445614a6e28d046e5
#
_entry.id   e2df55c5e10f831445614a6e28d046e5
#
_cell.length_a   1.000
_cell.length_b   1.000
_cell.length_c   1.000
_cell.angle_alpha   90.00
_cell.angle_beta   90.00
_cell.angle_gamma   90.00
#
_symmetry.space_group_name_H-M   'P 1'
#
loop_
_entity.id
_entity.type
_entity.pdbx_description
1 polymer ?
#
loop_
_entity_poly.entity_id
_entity_poly.type
_entity_poly.pdbx_seq_one_letter_code
_entity_poly.pdbx_strand_id
1 'polypeptide(L)'
;MEHTWTMRPAGPADVEPIAELRAVVMRPDLERLGRYDEHRVRQRLRDGFSARHTSVIEADGSFAGSVALRPSETDDNGHWLEHFYLAPALQGRGLGAAVLRTLLTRTDADDALVRLNVLQGSPARRLYERHGFTVESQDPVDVFMLRLPGAVHR
;
A
#
# COMPACT_ATOMS: atom_id res chain seq x y z
N MET A 1 10.75 -15.48 -15.34
CA MET A 1 11.75 -14.39 -15.44
C MET A 1 11.47 -13.36 -14.35
N GLU A 2 12.49 -13.06 -13.58
CA GLU A 2 12.36 -12.08 -12.51
C GLU A 2 12.44 -10.67 -13.05
N HIS A 3 11.59 -9.79 -12.51
CA HIS A 3 11.68 -8.37 -12.82
C HIS A 3 12.77 -7.72 -11.99
N THR A 4 13.56 -6.88 -12.61
CA THR A 4 14.41 -5.95 -11.88
C THR A 4 13.54 -4.82 -11.39
N TRP A 5 13.48 -4.63 -10.09
CA TRP A 5 12.66 -3.58 -9.51
C TRP A 5 13.45 -2.76 -8.49
N THR A 6 13.06 -1.50 -8.37
CA THR A 6 13.65 -0.56 -7.41
C THR A 6 12.57 0.31 -6.80
N MET A 7 12.91 0.95 -5.69
CA MET A 7 12.11 2.04 -5.14
C MET A 7 12.94 3.31 -5.13
N ARG A 8 12.35 4.42 -5.52
CA ARG A 8 12.95 5.74 -5.42
C ARG A 8 12.04 6.69 -4.65
N PRO A 9 12.59 7.73 -4.01
CA PRO A 9 11.75 8.75 -3.38
C PRO A 9 10.82 9.40 -4.41
N ALA A 10 9.58 9.65 -4.00
CA ALA A 10 8.61 10.35 -4.84
C ALA A 10 8.85 11.85 -4.81
N GLY A 11 8.41 12.52 -5.86
CA GLY A 11 8.40 13.98 -5.96
C GLY A 11 7.05 14.48 -6.44
N PRO A 12 6.88 15.82 -6.56
CA PRO A 12 5.60 16.40 -6.99
C PRO A 12 5.10 15.91 -8.36
N ALA A 13 6.01 15.58 -9.26
CA ALA A 13 5.66 15.08 -10.59
C ALA A 13 5.04 13.67 -10.55
N ASP A 14 5.15 12.96 -9.44
CA ASP A 14 4.63 11.60 -9.29
C ASP A 14 3.17 11.57 -8.84
N VAL A 15 2.62 12.69 -8.37
CA VAL A 15 1.27 12.74 -7.80
C VAL A 15 0.22 12.25 -8.79
N GLU A 16 0.20 12.82 -10.01
CA GLU A 16 -0.84 12.48 -10.99
C GLU A 16 -0.71 11.05 -11.51
N PRO A 17 0.47 10.53 -11.86
CA PRO A 17 0.59 9.10 -12.21
C PRO A 17 0.09 8.17 -11.10
N ILE A 18 0.38 8.47 -9.85
CA ILE A 18 -0.08 7.65 -8.72
C ILE A 18 -1.60 7.78 -8.54
N ALA A 19 -2.15 8.98 -8.67
CA ALA A 19 -3.60 9.20 -8.58
C ALA A 19 -4.35 8.42 -9.67
N GLU A 20 -3.84 8.40 -10.89
CA GLU A 20 -4.43 7.62 -11.98
C GLU A 20 -4.35 6.12 -11.71
N LEU A 21 -3.21 5.66 -11.22
CA LEU A 21 -3.05 4.25 -10.87
C LEU A 21 -4.02 3.83 -9.75
N ARG A 22 -4.17 4.67 -8.73
CA ARG A 22 -5.13 4.44 -7.65
C ARG A 22 -6.54 4.26 -8.20
N ALA A 23 -6.96 5.13 -9.12
CA ALA A 23 -8.29 5.05 -9.71
C ALA A 23 -8.51 3.72 -10.43
N VAL A 24 -7.51 3.23 -11.16
CA VAL A 24 -7.58 1.95 -11.87
C VAL A 24 -7.62 0.78 -10.88
N VAL A 25 -6.71 0.76 -9.93
CA VAL A 25 -6.52 -0.39 -9.02
C VAL A 25 -7.68 -0.53 -8.03
N MET A 26 -8.22 0.57 -7.54
CA MET A 26 -9.28 0.55 -6.53
C MET A 26 -10.70 0.46 -7.11
N ARG A 27 -10.86 0.67 -8.41
CA ARG A 27 -12.18 0.74 -9.02
C ARG A 27 -13.04 -0.51 -8.78
N PRO A 28 -12.55 -1.75 -9.00
CA PRO A 28 -13.41 -2.93 -8.81
C PRO A 28 -14.00 -3.02 -7.41
N ASP A 29 -13.19 -2.82 -6.38
CA ASP A 29 -13.65 -2.91 -5.00
C ASP A 29 -14.58 -1.76 -4.63
N LEU A 30 -14.26 -0.54 -5.05
CA LEU A 30 -15.09 0.62 -4.79
C LEU A 30 -16.44 0.52 -5.50
N GLU A 31 -16.48 0.03 -6.74
CA GLU A 31 -17.74 -0.19 -7.45
C GLU A 31 -18.60 -1.24 -6.76
N ARG A 32 -18.00 -2.35 -6.35
CA ARG A 32 -18.70 -3.42 -5.62
C ARG A 32 -19.33 -2.90 -4.33
N LEU A 33 -18.64 -1.99 -3.65
CA LEU A 33 -19.10 -1.41 -2.38
C LEU A 33 -20.02 -0.19 -2.59
N GLY A 34 -20.30 0.19 -3.84
CA GLY A 34 -21.13 1.36 -4.12
C GLY A 34 -20.46 2.68 -3.78
N ARG A 35 -19.13 2.74 -3.78
CA ARG A 35 -18.34 3.88 -3.32
C ARG A 35 -17.42 4.48 -4.37
N TYR A 36 -17.50 4.02 -5.62
CA TYR A 36 -16.63 4.56 -6.65
C TYR A 36 -17.09 5.95 -7.08
N ASP A 37 -16.17 6.90 -7.02
CA ASP A 37 -16.35 8.26 -7.52
C ASP A 37 -15.04 8.64 -8.22
N GLU A 38 -15.14 8.94 -9.50
CA GLU A 38 -14.01 9.18 -10.40
C GLU A 38 -13.12 10.34 -9.93
N HIS A 39 -13.73 11.40 -9.44
CA HIS A 39 -12.99 12.56 -8.94
C HIS A 39 -12.42 12.28 -7.54
N ARG A 40 -13.22 11.73 -6.65
CA ARG A 40 -12.83 11.52 -5.25
C ARG A 40 -11.70 10.51 -5.11
N VAL A 41 -11.70 9.45 -5.91
CA VAL A 41 -10.64 8.43 -5.83
C VAL A 41 -9.26 9.02 -6.13
N ARG A 42 -9.19 9.97 -7.06
CA ARG A 42 -7.95 10.68 -7.37
C ARG A 42 -7.64 11.76 -6.35
N GLN A 43 -8.65 12.51 -5.94
CA GLN A 43 -8.46 13.63 -5.02
C GLN A 43 -7.98 13.17 -3.64
N ARG A 44 -8.42 12.02 -3.19
CA ARG A 44 -7.92 11.45 -1.92
C ARG A 44 -6.42 11.20 -1.96
N LEU A 45 -5.90 10.75 -3.09
CA LEU A 45 -4.45 10.59 -3.26
C LEU A 45 -3.76 11.95 -3.21
N ARG A 46 -4.28 12.94 -3.93
CA ARG A 46 -3.69 14.29 -3.94
C ARG A 46 -3.66 14.90 -2.55
N ASP A 47 -4.75 14.76 -1.79
CA ASP A 47 -4.87 15.33 -0.44
C ASP A 47 -3.96 14.64 0.58
N GLY A 48 -3.76 13.34 0.44
CA GLY A 48 -2.97 12.54 1.38
C GLY A 48 -1.52 12.33 0.96
N PHE A 49 -1.12 12.85 -0.19
CA PHE A 49 0.23 12.61 -0.71
C PHE A 49 1.29 13.30 0.13
N SER A 50 2.31 12.52 0.50
CA SER A 50 3.51 13.05 1.16
C SER A 50 4.72 12.53 0.40
N ALA A 51 5.42 13.42 -0.29
CA ALA A 51 6.63 13.05 -1.04
C ALA A 51 7.68 12.44 -0.10
N ARG A 52 7.78 12.98 1.11
CA ARG A 52 8.74 12.51 2.12
C ARG A 52 8.55 11.04 2.49
N HIS A 53 7.30 10.56 2.51
CA HIS A 53 6.98 9.21 2.98
C HIS A 53 6.56 8.27 1.85
N THR A 54 6.59 8.72 0.61
CA THR A 54 6.15 7.94 -0.54
C THR A 54 7.34 7.54 -1.40
N SER A 55 7.33 6.28 -1.82
CA SER A 55 8.29 5.76 -2.80
C SER A 55 7.56 5.39 -4.08
N VAL A 56 8.20 5.65 -5.21
CA VAL A 56 7.76 5.15 -6.50
C VAL A 56 8.44 3.82 -6.74
N ILE A 57 7.66 2.84 -7.14
CA ILE A 57 8.17 1.51 -7.50
C ILE A 57 8.40 1.52 -9.01
N GLU A 58 9.59 1.14 -9.43
CA GLU A 58 9.94 1.01 -10.84
C GLU A 58 10.30 -0.45 -11.13
N ALA A 59 9.82 -0.95 -12.25
CA ALA A 59 10.16 -2.29 -12.72
C ALA A 59 10.72 -2.15 -14.14
N ASP A 60 11.90 -2.71 -14.34
CA ASP A 60 12.62 -2.63 -15.61
C ASP A 60 12.76 -1.17 -16.11
N GLY A 61 12.97 -0.24 -15.19
CA GLY A 61 13.18 1.17 -15.48
C GLY A 61 11.94 1.99 -15.71
N SER A 62 10.74 1.41 -15.58
CA SER A 62 9.46 2.09 -15.83
C SER A 62 8.61 2.17 -14.58
N PHE A 63 7.73 3.18 -14.51
CA PHE A 63 6.77 3.33 -13.42
C PHE A 63 5.93 2.06 -13.26
N ALA A 64 5.96 1.47 -12.09
CA ALA A 64 5.24 0.24 -11.77
C ALA A 64 4.21 0.44 -10.65
N GLY A 65 4.39 1.44 -9.82
CA GLY A 65 3.47 1.65 -8.70
C GLY A 65 4.03 2.59 -7.65
N SER A 66 3.42 2.54 -6.48
CA SER A 66 3.79 3.38 -5.35
C SER A 66 3.57 2.64 -4.04
N VAL A 67 4.20 3.14 -2.99
CA VAL A 67 3.92 2.75 -1.61
C VAL A 67 4.32 3.89 -0.68
N ALA A 68 3.52 4.14 0.35
CA ALA A 68 3.84 5.12 1.37
C ALA A 68 3.92 4.43 2.72
N LEU A 69 4.91 4.83 3.51
CA LEU A 69 5.09 4.38 4.88
C LEU A 69 5.24 5.63 5.74
N ARG A 70 4.16 6.01 6.41
CA ARG A 70 4.07 7.27 7.16
C ARG A 70 4.13 6.98 8.66
N PRO A 71 4.98 7.68 9.43
CA PRO A 71 4.96 7.52 10.88
C PRO A 71 3.59 7.85 11.46
N SER A 72 3.16 7.05 12.41
CA SER A 72 1.92 7.30 13.15
C SER A 72 2.05 8.60 13.96
N GLU A 73 0.95 9.31 14.12
CA GLU A 73 0.89 10.52 14.95
C GLU A 73 0.75 10.18 16.44
N THR A 74 0.55 8.90 16.75
CA THR A 74 0.49 8.43 18.14
C THR A 74 1.86 7.98 18.61
N ASP A 75 2.04 7.83 19.93
CA ASP A 75 3.32 7.46 20.56
C ASP A 75 3.56 5.95 20.58
N ASP A 76 2.97 5.19 19.67
CA ASP A 76 3.07 3.74 19.68
C ASP A 76 4.21 3.17 18.82
N ASN A 77 5.12 4.05 18.35
CA ASN A 77 6.21 3.68 17.45
C ASN A 77 5.70 2.96 16.19
N GLY A 78 4.58 3.42 15.67
CA GLY A 78 3.91 2.77 14.55
C GLY A 78 4.06 3.54 13.24
N HIS A 79 3.73 2.83 12.18
CA HIS A 79 3.66 3.40 10.84
C HIS A 79 2.35 2.99 10.18
N TRP A 80 1.86 3.86 9.28
CA TRP A 80 0.77 3.54 8.37
C TRP A 80 1.33 3.19 7.02
N LEU A 81 0.99 2.00 6.52
CA LEU A 81 1.25 1.60 5.16
C LEU A 81 0.07 2.05 4.32
N GLU A 82 0.32 2.94 3.36
CA GLU A 82 -0.70 3.61 2.58
C GLU A 82 -0.35 3.62 1.10
N HIS A 83 -1.34 3.85 0.25
CA HIS A 83 -1.15 4.10 -1.18
C HIS A 83 -0.22 3.07 -1.83
N PHE A 84 -0.43 1.81 -1.49
CA PHE A 84 0.32 0.70 -2.07
C PHE A 84 -0.45 0.17 -3.28
N TYR A 85 0.00 0.58 -4.44
CA TYR A 85 -0.62 0.24 -5.72
C TYR A 85 0.41 -0.28 -6.68
N LEU A 86 0.04 -1.32 -7.44
CA LEU A 86 0.86 -1.85 -8.53
C LEU A 86 0.05 -1.85 -9.81
N ALA A 87 0.71 -1.52 -10.92
CA ALA A 87 0.09 -1.60 -12.24
C ALA A 87 -0.50 -3.00 -12.45
N PRO A 88 -1.74 -3.10 -12.98
CA PRO A 88 -2.40 -4.40 -13.13
C PRO A 88 -1.58 -5.46 -13.86
N ALA A 89 -0.82 -5.05 -14.88
CA ALA A 89 0.03 -5.96 -15.66
C ALA A 89 1.16 -6.59 -14.82
N LEU A 90 1.50 -6.00 -13.67
CA LEU A 90 2.59 -6.45 -12.81
C LEU A 90 2.09 -7.20 -11.57
N GLN A 91 0.78 -7.26 -11.38
CA GLN A 91 0.19 -8.00 -10.27
C GLN A 91 0.28 -9.51 -10.51
N GLY A 92 0.28 -10.28 -9.42
CA GLY A 92 0.32 -11.74 -9.50
C GLY A 92 1.68 -12.33 -9.86
N ARG A 93 2.76 -11.55 -9.80
CA ARG A 93 4.11 -11.97 -10.16
C ARG A 93 5.10 -11.90 -9.00
N GLY A 94 4.60 -11.71 -7.78
CA GLY A 94 5.44 -11.64 -6.59
C GLY A 94 6.07 -10.29 -6.30
N LEU A 95 5.86 -9.28 -7.16
CA LEU A 95 6.43 -7.94 -6.94
C LEU A 95 5.88 -7.29 -5.67
N GLY A 96 4.56 -7.37 -5.45
CA GLY A 96 3.94 -6.82 -4.24
C GLY A 96 4.52 -7.42 -2.97
N ALA A 97 4.72 -8.74 -2.95
CA ALA A 97 5.31 -9.43 -1.82
C ALA A 97 6.77 -9.00 -1.60
N ALA A 98 7.53 -8.82 -2.67
CA ALA A 98 8.93 -8.39 -2.59
C ALA A 98 9.04 -6.97 -2.01
N VAL A 99 8.22 -6.05 -2.49
CA VAL A 99 8.17 -4.67 -1.97
C VAL A 99 7.79 -4.69 -0.49
N LEU A 100 6.73 -5.41 -0.15
CA LEU A 100 6.25 -5.48 1.23
C LEU A 100 7.32 -6.04 2.16
N ARG A 101 7.98 -7.15 1.79
CA ARG A 101 9.05 -7.72 2.60
C ARG A 101 10.18 -6.72 2.84
N THR A 102 10.56 -5.96 1.82
CA THR A 102 11.61 -4.93 1.96
C THR A 102 11.22 -3.89 3.00
N LEU A 103 9.99 -3.39 2.95
CA LEU A 103 9.50 -2.40 3.90
C LEU A 103 9.39 -2.97 5.32
N LEU A 104 8.86 -4.18 5.45
CA LEU A 104 8.68 -4.81 6.76
C LEU A 104 10.03 -5.17 7.42
N THR A 105 11.04 -5.49 6.64
CA THR A 105 12.40 -5.66 7.17
C THR A 105 12.88 -4.37 7.84
N ARG A 106 12.59 -3.22 7.23
CA ARG A 106 12.96 -1.91 7.81
C ARG A 106 12.18 -1.63 9.09
N THR A 107 10.87 -1.85 9.07
CA THR A 107 10.04 -1.59 10.26
C THR A 107 10.37 -2.55 11.40
N ASP A 108 10.71 -3.79 11.10
CA ASP A 108 11.16 -4.76 12.11
C ASP A 108 12.49 -4.33 12.74
N ALA A 109 13.42 -3.84 11.93
CA ALA A 109 14.71 -3.34 12.45
C ALA A 109 14.52 -2.16 13.40
N ASP A 110 13.48 -1.36 13.18
CA ASP A 110 13.14 -0.21 14.04
C ASP A 110 12.20 -0.60 15.19
N ASP A 111 11.89 -1.88 15.33
CA ASP A 111 10.93 -2.39 16.32
C ASP A 111 9.57 -1.69 16.23
N ALA A 112 9.13 -1.41 15.00
CA ALA A 112 7.93 -0.63 14.73
C ALA A 112 6.76 -1.52 14.32
N LEU A 113 5.57 -1.19 14.84
CA LEU A 113 4.34 -1.81 14.34
C LEU A 113 3.88 -1.10 13.07
N VAL A 114 3.07 -1.80 12.27
CA VAL A 114 2.55 -1.28 11.02
C VAL A 114 1.04 -1.49 10.97
N ARG A 115 0.31 -0.42 10.61
CA ARG A 115 -1.13 -0.48 10.38
C ARG A 115 -1.44 -0.18 8.93
N LEU A 116 -2.54 -0.71 8.47
CA LEU A 116 -3.11 -0.41 7.16
C LEU A 116 -4.61 -0.61 7.20
N ASN A 117 -5.29 -0.14 6.15
CA ASN A 117 -6.66 -0.58 5.91
C ASN A 117 -6.82 -1.05 4.48
N VAL A 118 -7.69 -2.04 4.29
CA VAL A 118 -8.09 -2.53 2.97
C VAL A 118 -9.61 -2.49 2.87
N LEU A 119 -10.11 -2.39 1.65
CA LEU A 119 -11.55 -2.45 1.43
C LEU A 119 -12.05 -3.87 1.66
N GLN A 120 -13.26 -4.00 2.19
CA GLN A 120 -13.91 -5.29 2.36
C GLN A 120 -13.93 -6.06 1.03
N GLY A 121 -13.56 -7.33 1.07
CA GLY A 121 -13.51 -8.20 -0.10
C GLY A 121 -12.31 -8.00 -1.01
N SER A 122 -11.38 -7.11 -0.67
CA SER A 122 -10.19 -6.90 -1.48
C SER A 122 -9.26 -8.12 -1.43
N PRO A 123 -8.75 -8.57 -2.59
CA PRO A 123 -7.77 -9.66 -2.61
C PRO A 123 -6.45 -9.30 -1.95
N ALA A 124 -6.15 -8.02 -1.78
CA ALA A 124 -4.92 -7.56 -1.11
C ALA A 124 -4.84 -8.03 0.35
N ARG A 125 -5.98 -8.26 0.99
CA ARG A 125 -6.01 -8.74 2.38
C ARG A 125 -5.19 -10.02 2.57
N ARG A 126 -5.23 -10.95 1.61
CA ARG A 126 -4.47 -12.20 1.69
C ARG A 126 -2.96 -11.96 1.66
N LEU A 127 -2.52 -11.01 0.87
CA LEU A 127 -1.11 -10.63 0.83
C LEU A 127 -0.66 -10.17 2.21
N TYR A 128 -1.43 -9.30 2.84
CA TYR A 128 -1.09 -8.78 4.17
C TYR A 128 -1.13 -9.88 5.24
N GLU A 129 -2.15 -10.72 5.22
CA GLU A 129 -2.22 -11.84 6.16
C GLU A 129 -1.01 -12.77 6.06
N ARG A 130 -0.53 -13.04 4.84
CA ARG A 130 0.67 -13.86 4.63
C ARG A 130 1.94 -13.21 5.20
N HIS A 131 1.90 -11.91 5.48
CA HIS A 131 3.04 -11.18 6.02
C HIS A 131 2.86 -10.79 7.49
N GLY A 132 1.94 -11.45 8.19
CA GLY A 132 1.79 -11.30 9.63
C GLY A 132 0.80 -10.24 10.09
N PHE A 133 0.04 -9.63 9.17
CA PHE A 133 -1.03 -8.70 9.55
C PHE A 133 -2.26 -9.47 10.02
N THR A 134 -2.91 -8.94 11.05
CA THR A 134 -4.17 -9.46 11.58
C THR A 134 -5.20 -8.33 11.65
N VAL A 135 -6.47 -8.68 11.66
CA VAL A 135 -7.55 -7.70 11.75
C VAL A 135 -7.58 -7.08 13.15
N GLU A 136 -7.52 -5.76 13.22
CA GLU A 136 -7.66 -5.00 14.45
C GLU A 136 -9.10 -4.54 14.65
N SER A 137 -9.74 -4.05 13.58
CA SER A 137 -11.14 -3.64 13.57
C SER A 137 -11.66 -3.64 12.15
N GLN A 138 -12.98 -3.55 11.99
CA GLN A 138 -13.58 -3.45 10.66
C GLN A 138 -14.98 -2.83 10.73
N ASP A 139 -15.39 -2.29 9.60
CA ASP A 139 -16.74 -1.80 9.38
C ASP A 139 -17.24 -2.34 8.01
N PRO A 140 -18.44 -1.97 7.53
CA PRO A 140 -18.94 -2.50 6.26
C PRO A 140 -18.12 -2.19 5.02
N VAL A 141 -17.22 -1.20 5.09
CA VAL A 141 -16.41 -0.75 3.95
C VAL A 141 -14.94 -1.12 4.12
N ASP A 142 -14.38 -0.93 5.32
CA ASP A 142 -12.95 -1.05 5.58
C ASP A 142 -12.62 -2.17 6.57
N VAL A 143 -11.46 -2.80 6.34
CA VAL A 143 -10.82 -3.72 7.29
C VAL A 143 -9.52 -3.08 7.71
N PHE A 144 -9.38 -2.82 9.02
CA PHE A 144 -8.16 -2.23 9.59
C PHE A 144 -7.29 -3.36 10.13
N MET A 145 -6.03 -3.38 9.72
CA MET A 145 -5.11 -4.45 10.05
C MET A 145 -3.87 -3.92 10.76
N LEU A 146 -3.30 -4.77 11.60
CA LEU A 146 -2.13 -4.46 12.42
C LEU A 146 -1.11 -5.57 12.28
N ARG A 147 0.15 -5.20 12.19
CA ARG A 147 1.28 -6.12 12.27
C ARG A 147 2.26 -5.66 13.34
N LEU A 148 2.56 -6.53 14.29
CA LEU A 148 3.58 -6.28 15.29
C LEU A 148 4.96 -6.56 14.71
N PRO A 149 6.03 -5.89 15.21
CA PRO A 149 7.37 -6.14 14.70
C PRO A 149 7.75 -7.61 14.82
N GLY A 150 8.34 -8.16 13.77
CA GLY A 150 8.73 -9.56 13.72
C GLY A 150 7.62 -10.57 13.46
N ALA A 151 6.37 -10.12 13.29
CA ALA A 151 5.25 -11.03 13.07
C ALA A 151 5.37 -11.74 11.71
N VAL A 152 5.03 -13.03 11.70
CA VAL A 152 5.01 -13.85 10.49
C VAL A 152 3.70 -14.63 10.44
N HIS A 153 3.33 -15.03 9.22
CA HIS A 153 2.18 -15.89 9.03
C HIS A 153 2.44 -17.28 9.65
N ARG A 154 1.45 -17.79 10.32
CA ARG A 154 1.49 -19.11 10.94
C ARG A 154 0.44 -20.05 10.38
#